data_01987b36504dfbdaffa1372c492e6f98
#
_entry.id   01987b36504dfbdaffa1372c492e6f98
#
_cell.length_a   1.000
_cell.length_b   1.000
_cell.length_c   1.000
_cell.angle_alpha   90.00
_cell.angle_beta   90.00
_cell.angle_gamma   90.00
#
_symmetry.space_group_name_H-M   'P 1'
#
loop_
_entity.id
_entity.type
_entity.pdbx_description
1 polymer ?
#
loop_
_entity_poly.entity_id
_entity_poly.type
_entity_poly.pdbx_seq_one_letter_code
_entity_poly.pdbx_strand_id
1 'polypeptide(L)'
;TGMENYQPGTKTLGKVAIIGAGPAGLQASVTLTNQGYDVTIHEIEAQPGGWLRNGIPQFRLPQSVLDAEIARIEKMGVTIKCNNEIGKTLTLEQLKAENRAVLVTVGLSSGSGLSLFEHSDVEIAVDFLQRARQAQGDISIPQSALIIGGGDVAMDVASTLKVLGCQAVTCVAREELDEFPASEKEFTSARELGVSIIDGFTPVAVEGNKVTFKHVRLPGELTIAADKIILAV
;
A
#
# COMPACT_ATOMS: atom_id res chain seq x y z
N THR A 1 -17.19 -8.78 18.75
CA THR A 1 -16.12 -9.02 17.81
C THR A 1 -16.01 -10.52 17.57
N GLY A 2 -16.50 -11.02 16.42
CA GLY A 2 -16.67 -12.46 16.11
C GLY A 2 -15.40 -13.29 15.91
N MET A 3 -14.34 -13.01 16.67
CA MET A 3 -13.04 -13.66 16.50
C MET A 3 -12.67 -14.64 17.63
N GLU A 4 -13.54 -14.84 18.59
CA GLU A 4 -13.32 -15.76 19.71
C GLU A 4 -13.45 -17.24 19.32
N ASN A 5 -13.88 -17.54 18.10
CA ASN A 5 -14.18 -18.89 17.62
C ASN A 5 -13.14 -19.49 16.66
N TYR A 6 -11.95 -18.87 16.51
CA TYR A 6 -10.88 -19.48 15.73
C TYR A 6 -10.18 -20.56 16.55
N GLN A 7 -10.69 -21.79 16.46
CA GLN A 7 -10.04 -22.96 16.99
C GLN A 7 -9.24 -23.63 15.87
N PRO A 8 -7.92 -23.82 16.04
CA PRO A 8 -7.14 -24.50 15.02
C PRO A 8 -7.67 -25.93 14.84
N GLY A 9 -7.90 -26.32 13.60
CA GLY A 9 -8.21 -27.70 13.26
C GLY A 9 -7.06 -28.64 13.62
N THR A 10 -7.34 -29.91 13.88
CA THR A 10 -6.28 -30.91 14.03
C THR A 10 -5.50 -31.00 12.71
N LYS A 11 -4.17 -30.84 12.76
CA LYS A 11 -3.29 -30.82 11.55
C LYS A 11 -3.18 -32.20 10.90
N THR A 12 -4.19 -32.57 10.12
CA THR A 12 -4.31 -33.91 9.50
C THR A 12 -4.30 -33.88 7.95
N LEU A 13 -4.48 -32.70 7.36
CA LEU A 13 -4.66 -32.56 5.91
C LEU A 13 -3.35 -32.33 5.12
N GLY A 14 -2.22 -32.26 5.81
CA GLY A 14 -0.89 -32.06 5.19
C GLY A 14 -0.43 -30.60 5.25
N LYS A 15 0.75 -30.36 4.65
CA LYS A 15 1.43 -29.05 4.70
C LYS A 15 1.00 -28.16 3.54
N VAL A 16 0.87 -26.86 3.81
CA VAL A 16 0.65 -25.83 2.80
C VAL A 16 1.66 -24.69 3.03
N ALA A 17 2.36 -24.30 1.97
CA ALA A 17 3.20 -23.12 1.98
C ALA A 17 2.45 -21.92 1.37
N ILE A 18 2.63 -20.75 1.97
CA ILE A 18 2.12 -19.47 1.47
C ILE A 18 3.32 -18.56 1.23
N ILE A 19 3.41 -17.94 0.07
CA ILE A 19 4.45 -16.96 -0.27
C ILE A 19 3.87 -15.57 -0.16
N GLY A 20 4.33 -14.79 0.84
CA GLY A 20 3.87 -13.45 1.18
C GLY A 20 2.94 -13.40 2.37
N ALA A 21 3.33 -12.65 3.41
CA ALA A 21 2.58 -12.41 4.64
C ALA A 21 1.78 -11.09 4.61
N GLY A 22 1.30 -10.69 3.44
CA GLY A 22 0.33 -9.61 3.29
C GLY A 22 -1.09 -10.04 3.72
N PRO A 23 -2.10 -9.17 3.58
CA PRO A 23 -3.47 -9.46 4.02
C PRO A 23 -4.04 -10.74 3.42
N ALA A 24 -3.76 -11.02 2.15
CA ALA A 24 -4.22 -12.22 1.47
C ALA A 24 -3.59 -13.50 2.07
N GLY A 25 -2.27 -13.49 2.28
CA GLY A 25 -1.55 -14.64 2.87
C GLY A 25 -1.93 -14.89 4.33
N LEU A 26 -2.05 -13.83 5.12
CA LEU A 26 -2.50 -13.92 6.51
C LEU A 26 -3.92 -14.49 6.60
N GLN A 27 -4.87 -13.99 5.81
CA GLN A 27 -6.25 -14.51 5.79
C GLN A 27 -6.32 -15.95 5.29
N ALA A 28 -5.57 -16.29 4.23
CA ALA A 28 -5.50 -17.67 3.73
C ALA A 28 -4.96 -18.62 4.79
N SER A 29 -3.95 -18.20 5.54
CA SER A 29 -3.37 -19.02 6.62
C SER A 29 -4.38 -19.35 7.71
N VAL A 30 -5.20 -18.39 8.12
CA VAL A 30 -6.29 -18.59 9.09
C VAL A 30 -7.29 -19.61 8.57
N THR A 31 -7.74 -19.45 7.33
CA THR A 31 -8.72 -20.35 6.71
C THR A 31 -8.21 -21.79 6.61
N LEU A 32 -6.99 -21.96 6.14
CA LEU A 32 -6.38 -23.28 5.97
C LEU A 32 -6.08 -23.98 7.29
N THR A 33 -5.59 -23.22 8.29
CA THR A 33 -5.33 -23.77 9.64
C THR A 33 -6.62 -24.24 10.30
N ASN A 34 -7.72 -23.49 10.16
CA ASN A 34 -9.04 -23.90 10.66
C ASN A 34 -9.56 -25.17 9.98
N GLN A 35 -9.19 -25.41 8.74
CA GLN A 35 -9.53 -26.65 8.04
C GLN A 35 -8.65 -27.84 8.41
N GLY A 36 -7.55 -27.62 9.14
CA GLY A 36 -6.64 -28.69 9.58
C GLY A 36 -5.39 -28.88 8.74
N TYR A 37 -5.00 -27.88 7.96
CA TYR A 37 -3.70 -27.85 7.30
C TYR A 37 -2.59 -27.35 8.23
N ASP A 38 -1.37 -27.83 8.04
CA ASP A 38 -0.15 -27.30 8.66
C ASP A 38 0.42 -26.20 7.77
N VAL A 39 0.29 -24.94 8.18
CA VAL A 39 0.54 -23.79 7.32
C VAL A 39 1.85 -23.10 7.69
N THR A 40 2.70 -22.87 6.69
CA THR A 40 3.90 -22.03 6.79
C THR A 40 3.81 -20.88 5.78
N ILE A 41 3.96 -19.65 6.26
CA ILE A 41 4.09 -18.45 5.43
C ILE A 41 5.58 -18.11 5.29
N HIS A 42 6.02 -17.84 4.05
CA HIS A 42 7.35 -17.34 3.72
C HIS A 42 7.24 -15.87 3.33
N GLU A 43 7.93 -15.00 4.06
CA GLU A 43 7.88 -13.54 3.88
C GLU A 43 9.28 -13.00 3.59
N ILE A 44 9.39 -12.18 2.55
CA ILE A 44 10.66 -11.56 2.15
C ILE A 44 11.11 -10.51 3.16
N GLU A 45 10.17 -9.76 3.70
CA GLU A 45 10.43 -8.69 4.65
C GLU A 45 10.84 -9.22 6.03
N ALA A 46 11.43 -8.34 6.86
CA ALA A 46 11.79 -8.64 8.23
C ALA A 46 10.58 -8.84 9.16
N GLN A 47 9.42 -8.31 8.78
CA GLN A 47 8.18 -8.39 9.54
C GLN A 47 6.99 -8.68 8.63
N PRO A 48 6.03 -9.51 9.09
CA PRO A 48 4.82 -9.81 8.33
C PRO A 48 3.85 -8.62 8.34
N GLY A 49 2.95 -8.57 7.37
CA GLY A 49 1.89 -7.56 7.27
C GLY A 49 1.75 -6.98 5.86
N GLY A 50 2.80 -7.05 5.02
CA GLY A 50 2.77 -6.52 3.67
C GLY A 50 2.31 -5.05 3.63
N TRP A 51 1.38 -4.70 2.75
CA TRP A 51 0.89 -3.33 2.62
C TRP A 51 0.19 -2.78 3.88
N LEU A 52 -0.40 -3.62 4.71
CA LEU A 52 -0.97 -3.21 6.00
C LEU A 52 0.10 -2.60 6.92
N ARG A 53 1.35 -3.12 6.84
CA ARG A 53 2.49 -2.64 7.61
C ARG A 53 3.23 -1.50 6.94
N ASN A 54 3.41 -1.61 5.62
CA ASN A 54 4.34 -0.75 4.89
C ASN A 54 3.67 0.44 4.20
N GLY A 55 2.38 0.36 3.84
CA GLY A 55 1.70 1.37 3.04
C GLY A 55 0.59 2.13 3.76
N ILE A 56 -0.23 1.45 4.57
CA ILE A 56 -1.36 2.13 5.23
C ILE A 56 -0.83 3.08 6.30
N PRO A 57 -1.23 4.37 6.29
CA PRO A 57 -0.79 5.34 7.28
C PRO A 57 -1.06 4.93 8.73
N GLN A 58 -0.13 5.24 9.65
CA GLN A 58 -0.21 4.80 11.05
C GLN A 58 -1.45 5.33 11.79
N PHE A 59 -1.92 6.51 11.45
CA PHE A 59 -3.14 7.09 12.05
C PHE A 59 -4.42 6.35 11.62
N ARG A 60 -4.39 5.60 10.50
CA ARG A 60 -5.48 4.74 10.02
C ARG A 60 -5.39 3.31 10.56
N LEU A 61 -4.18 2.74 10.58
CA LEU A 61 -3.92 1.40 11.11
C LEU A 61 -2.72 1.43 12.06
N PRO A 62 -2.94 1.58 13.37
CA PRO A 62 -1.87 1.51 14.37
C PRO A 62 -1.11 0.18 14.29
N GLN A 63 0.21 0.25 14.42
CA GLN A 63 1.11 -0.91 14.40
C GLN A 63 0.69 -1.99 15.40
N SER A 64 0.33 -1.57 16.63
CA SER A 64 -0.08 -2.48 17.71
C SER A 64 -1.31 -3.32 17.36
N VAL A 65 -2.23 -2.80 16.56
CA VAL A 65 -3.43 -3.54 16.11
C VAL A 65 -3.02 -4.66 15.15
N LEU A 66 -2.15 -4.34 14.19
CA LEU A 66 -1.64 -5.33 13.24
C LEU A 66 -0.80 -6.39 13.94
N ASP A 67 0.09 -6.00 14.87
CA ASP A 67 0.94 -6.93 15.62
C ASP A 67 0.11 -7.89 16.49
N ALA A 68 -0.95 -7.39 17.12
CA ALA A 68 -1.87 -8.23 17.91
C ALA A 68 -2.60 -9.26 17.02
N GLU A 69 -2.98 -8.86 15.81
CA GLU A 69 -3.62 -9.76 14.83
C GLU A 69 -2.66 -10.86 14.37
N ILE A 70 -1.43 -10.49 14.01
CA ILE A 70 -0.40 -11.44 13.58
C ILE A 70 -0.06 -12.42 14.70
N ALA A 71 0.14 -11.92 15.92
CA ALA A 71 0.41 -12.76 17.09
C ALA A 71 -0.74 -13.77 17.35
N ARG A 72 -1.99 -13.39 17.07
CA ARG A 72 -3.12 -14.30 17.17
C ARG A 72 -3.07 -15.39 16.11
N ILE A 73 -2.70 -15.06 14.87
CA ILE A 73 -2.53 -16.03 13.77
C ILE A 73 -1.42 -17.03 14.12
N GLU A 74 -0.29 -16.57 14.66
CA GLU A 74 0.78 -17.46 15.12
C GLU A 74 0.33 -18.39 16.26
N LYS A 75 -0.47 -17.87 17.22
CA LYS A 75 -1.07 -18.70 18.29
C LYS A 75 -2.03 -19.78 17.78
N MET A 76 -2.62 -19.62 16.61
CA MET A 76 -3.38 -20.66 15.93
C MET A 76 -2.50 -21.80 15.38
N GLY A 77 -1.18 -21.67 15.45
CA GLY A 77 -0.21 -22.65 14.98
C GLY A 77 0.26 -22.43 13.54
N VAL A 78 0.05 -21.23 12.99
CA VAL A 78 0.69 -20.81 11.73
C VAL A 78 2.16 -20.47 11.99
N THR A 79 3.06 -20.97 11.15
CA THR A 79 4.47 -20.60 11.19
C THR A 79 4.73 -19.48 10.20
N ILE A 80 5.31 -18.35 10.62
CA ILE A 80 5.73 -17.26 9.74
C ILE A 80 7.26 -17.19 9.71
N LYS A 81 7.84 -17.32 8.53
CA LYS A 81 9.30 -17.23 8.29
C LYS A 81 9.61 -15.96 7.53
N CYS A 82 10.06 -14.94 8.26
CA CYS A 82 10.51 -13.68 7.69
C CYS A 82 11.95 -13.78 7.15
N ASN A 83 12.39 -12.75 6.38
CA ASN A 83 13.68 -12.72 5.68
C ASN A 83 13.88 -13.97 4.80
N ASN A 84 12.83 -14.44 4.19
CA ASN A 84 12.79 -15.69 3.43
C ASN A 84 12.32 -15.43 1.99
N GLU A 85 13.26 -15.07 1.12
CA GLU A 85 13.01 -14.74 -0.27
C GLU A 85 12.98 -16.02 -1.12
N ILE A 86 11.82 -16.32 -1.70
CA ILE A 86 11.65 -17.46 -2.61
C ILE A 86 12.34 -17.16 -3.94
N GLY A 87 13.17 -18.10 -4.38
CA GLY A 87 14.09 -17.95 -5.51
C GLY A 87 15.54 -17.67 -5.10
N LYS A 88 15.79 -17.28 -3.84
CA LYS A 88 17.15 -17.10 -3.29
C LYS A 88 17.43 -18.06 -2.13
N THR A 89 16.66 -17.96 -1.05
CA THR A 89 16.83 -18.81 0.15
C THR A 89 16.20 -20.18 0.00
N LEU A 90 15.13 -20.30 -0.77
CA LEU A 90 14.37 -21.52 -1.01
C LEU A 90 13.75 -21.44 -2.40
N THR A 91 13.82 -22.51 -3.17
CA THR A 91 13.21 -22.51 -4.52
C THR A 91 11.73 -22.86 -4.49
N LEU A 92 11.01 -22.46 -5.54
CA LEU A 92 9.59 -22.83 -5.70
C LEU A 92 9.42 -24.36 -5.86
N GLU A 93 10.37 -25.02 -6.51
CA GLU A 93 10.40 -26.47 -6.70
C GLU A 93 10.51 -27.21 -5.36
N GLN A 94 11.39 -26.73 -4.46
CA GLN A 94 11.53 -27.28 -3.10
C GLN A 94 10.22 -27.12 -2.33
N LEU A 95 9.59 -25.94 -2.37
CA LEU A 95 8.29 -25.72 -1.73
C LEU A 95 7.23 -26.65 -2.25
N LYS A 96 7.14 -26.87 -3.57
CA LYS A 96 6.18 -27.80 -4.19
C LYS A 96 6.44 -29.25 -3.79
N ALA A 97 7.70 -29.66 -3.64
CA ALA A 97 8.06 -31.01 -3.24
C ALA A 97 7.70 -31.33 -1.78
N GLU A 98 7.78 -30.32 -0.89
CA GLU A 98 7.58 -30.49 0.56
C GLU A 98 6.14 -30.22 1.01
N ASN A 99 5.32 -29.64 0.16
CA ASN A 99 3.98 -29.19 0.51
C ASN A 99 2.92 -29.75 -0.45
N ARG A 100 1.73 -29.99 0.07
CA ARG A 100 0.56 -30.41 -0.71
C ARG A 100 0.12 -29.33 -1.70
N ALA A 101 0.28 -28.07 -1.32
CA ALA A 101 -0.02 -26.91 -2.16
C ALA A 101 0.89 -25.72 -1.78
N VAL A 102 1.10 -24.84 -2.76
CA VAL A 102 1.79 -23.57 -2.58
C VAL A 102 0.86 -22.45 -3.07
N LEU A 103 0.53 -21.50 -2.18
CA LEU A 103 -0.21 -20.30 -2.51
C LEU A 103 0.77 -19.14 -2.73
N VAL A 104 0.55 -18.37 -3.79
CA VAL A 104 1.32 -17.16 -4.09
C VAL A 104 0.47 -15.93 -3.80
N THR A 105 0.87 -15.15 -2.81
CA THR A 105 0.14 -13.97 -2.30
C THR A 105 1.09 -12.78 -2.12
N VAL A 106 2.01 -12.60 -3.07
CA VAL A 106 3.11 -11.61 -3.01
C VAL A 106 2.66 -10.16 -3.19
N GLY A 107 1.41 -9.94 -3.62
CA GLY A 107 0.85 -8.59 -3.82
C GLY A 107 1.47 -7.85 -5.00
N LEU A 108 1.27 -6.53 -5.01
CA LEU A 108 1.82 -5.57 -5.96
C LEU A 108 2.60 -4.53 -5.14
N SER A 109 3.90 -4.72 -5.00
CA SER A 109 4.74 -3.87 -4.13
C SER A 109 5.47 -2.75 -4.87
N SER A 110 5.39 -2.69 -6.20
CA SER A 110 6.01 -1.65 -7.02
C SER A 110 4.95 -0.74 -7.63
N GLY A 111 5.12 0.56 -7.46
CA GLY A 111 4.29 1.57 -8.10
C GLY A 111 4.62 1.71 -9.58
N SER A 112 3.69 2.24 -10.35
CA SER A 112 3.87 2.59 -11.76
C SER A 112 4.34 4.04 -11.87
N GLY A 113 5.29 4.29 -12.80
CA GLY A 113 5.67 5.63 -13.22
C GLY A 113 4.97 6.01 -14.53
N LEU A 114 4.90 7.29 -14.81
CA LEU A 114 4.52 7.80 -16.12
C LEU A 114 5.79 8.19 -16.89
N SER A 115 5.89 7.83 -18.16
CA SER A 115 7.05 8.14 -19.04
C SER A 115 7.37 9.64 -19.08
N LEU A 116 6.37 10.49 -18.93
CA LEU A 116 6.53 11.95 -18.84
C LEU A 116 7.49 12.36 -17.71
N PHE A 117 7.63 11.57 -16.66
CA PHE A 117 8.40 11.88 -15.46
C PHE A 117 9.70 11.09 -15.31
N GLU A 118 10.10 10.28 -16.32
CA GLU A 118 11.30 9.41 -16.23
C GLU A 118 12.61 10.15 -15.91
N HIS A 119 12.69 11.44 -16.24
CA HIS A 119 13.88 12.28 -15.99
C HIS A 119 13.62 13.42 -15.00
N SER A 120 12.56 13.32 -14.20
CA SER A 120 12.14 14.33 -13.24
C SER A 120 12.37 13.89 -11.80
N ASP A 121 12.61 14.83 -10.90
CA ASP A 121 12.71 14.55 -9.46
C ASP A 121 11.30 14.37 -8.85
N VAL A 122 10.68 13.23 -9.16
CA VAL A 122 9.38 12.85 -8.63
C VAL A 122 9.50 11.60 -7.77
N GLU A 123 8.67 11.49 -6.77
CA GLU A 123 8.59 10.32 -5.89
C GLU A 123 7.36 9.48 -6.23
N ILE A 124 7.48 8.16 -6.20
CA ILE A 124 6.34 7.27 -6.34
C ILE A 124 5.58 7.19 -5.01
N ALA A 125 4.27 7.22 -5.06
CA ALA A 125 3.40 7.22 -3.88
C ALA A 125 3.66 6.05 -2.92
N VAL A 126 3.89 4.85 -3.47
CA VAL A 126 4.22 3.65 -2.69
C VAL A 126 5.49 3.85 -1.87
N ASP A 127 6.54 4.39 -2.49
CA ASP A 127 7.83 4.64 -1.85
C ASP A 127 7.72 5.70 -0.76
N PHE A 128 6.96 6.78 -1.03
CA PHE A 128 6.67 7.82 -0.03
C PHE A 128 5.96 7.24 1.19
N LEU A 129 4.86 6.50 1.00
CA LEU A 129 4.08 5.92 2.10
C LEU A 129 4.92 4.94 2.92
N GLN A 130 5.70 4.09 2.26
CA GLN A 130 6.59 3.14 2.92
C GLN A 130 7.65 3.87 3.75
N ARG A 131 8.30 4.89 3.19
CA ARG A 131 9.29 5.71 3.88
C ARG A 131 8.70 6.45 5.08
N ALA A 132 7.53 7.08 4.90
CA ALA A 132 6.83 7.77 5.97
C ALA A 132 6.41 6.82 7.11
N ARG A 133 5.98 5.62 6.75
CA ARG A 133 5.58 4.57 7.71
C ARG A 133 6.77 4.02 8.49
N GLN A 134 7.88 3.69 7.82
CA GLN A 134 9.10 3.16 8.44
C GLN A 134 9.74 4.17 9.39
N ALA A 135 9.77 5.43 9.00
CA ALA A 135 10.28 6.52 9.84
C ALA A 135 9.29 7.01 10.91
N GLN A 136 8.11 6.36 11.04
CA GLN A 136 7.07 6.76 11.99
C GLN A 136 6.66 8.25 11.87
N GLY A 137 6.75 8.79 10.66
CA GLY A 137 6.46 10.20 10.37
C GLY A 137 7.65 11.15 10.57
N ASP A 138 8.80 10.67 11.06
CA ASP A 138 10.01 11.49 11.17
C ASP A 138 10.74 11.58 9.82
N ILE A 139 10.14 12.35 8.91
CA ILE A 139 10.65 12.64 7.57
C ILE A 139 10.60 14.14 7.31
N SER A 140 11.48 14.62 6.42
CA SER A 140 11.40 16.00 5.95
C SER A 140 10.10 16.24 5.18
N ILE A 141 9.31 17.23 5.62
CA ILE A 141 8.02 17.56 5.02
C ILE A 141 8.18 18.83 4.17
N PRO A 142 7.76 18.79 2.89
CA PRO A 142 7.78 19.99 2.04
C PRO A 142 6.72 21.00 2.49
N GLN A 143 6.89 22.28 2.13
CA GLN A 143 5.85 23.27 2.36
C GLN A 143 4.66 23.09 1.43
N SER A 144 4.93 22.66 0.19
CA SER A 144 3.91 22.36 -0.82
C SER A 144 4.15 21.02 -1.50
N ALA A 145 3.08 20.27 -1.76
CA ALA A 145 3.12 19.00 -2.46
C ALA A 145 2.02 18.91 -3.52
N LEU A 146 2.39 18.36 -4.66
CA LEU A 146 1.50 18.04 -5.78
C LEU A 146 1.43 16.53 -5.94
N ILE A 147 0.25 15.97 -5.78
CA ILE A 147 -0.02 14.54 -5.99
C ILE A 147 -0.73 14.37 -7.34
N ILE A 148 -0.25 13.46 -8.16
CA ILE A 148 -0.83 13.15 -9.47
C ILE A 148 -1.48 11.78 -9.39
N GLY A 149 -2.81 11.75 -9.44
CA GLY A 149 -3.66 10.57 -9.30
C GLY A 149 -4.88 10.84 -8.45
N GLY A 150 -5.91 9.99 -8.56
CA GLY A 150 -7.20 10.17 -7.87
C GLY A 150 -7.66 8.97 -7.06
N GLY A 151 -6.85 7.90 -6.95
CA GLY A 151 -7.20 6.70 -6.19
C GLY A 151 -6.95 6.80 -4.68
N ASP A 152 -7.33 5.76 -3.94
CA ASP A 152 -7.13 5.69 -2.48
C ASP A 152 -5.67 5.91 -2.06
N VAL A 153 -4.70 5.46 -2.87
CA VAL A 153 -3.27 5.68 -2.61
C VAL A 153 -2.91 7.17 -2.68
N ALA A 154 -3.50 7.91 -3.63
CA ALA A 154 -3.31 9.37 -3.72
C ALA A 154 -3.89 10.07 -2.49
N MET A 155 -5.06 9.65 -2.01
CA MET A 155 -5.70 10.17 -0.80
C MET A 155 -4.88 9.85 0.45
N ASP A 156 -4.28 8.67 0.54
CA ASP A 156 -3.38 8.28 1.63
C ASP A 156 -2.12 9.15 1.68
N VAL A 157 -1.50 9.40 0.52
CA VAL A 157 -0.33 10.30 0.41
C VAL A 157 -0.71 11.72 0.85
N ALA A 158 -1.81 12.25 0.30
CA ALA A 158 -2.26 13.61 0.57
C ALA A 158 -2.61 13.81 2.04
N SER A 159 -3.35 12.87 2.62
CA SER A 159 -3.71 12.88 4.04
C SER A 159 -2.48 12.75 4.94
N THR A 160 -1.53 11.87 4.58
CA THR A 160 -0.27 11.71 5.33
C THR A 160 0.53 13.01 5.34
N LEU A 161 0.70 13.66 4.20
CA LEU A 161 1.39 14.95 4.11
C LEU A 161 0.72 16.01 4.98
N LYS A 162 -0.61 16.11 4.96
CA LYS A 162 -1.36 17.07 5.80
C LYS A 162 -1.19 16.79 7.28
N VAL A 163 -1.29 15.54 7.70
CA VAL A 163 -1.11 15.11 9.10
C VAL A 163 0.31 15.40 9.59
N LEU A 164 1.31 15.24 8.71
CA LEU A 164 2.71 15.52 9.02
C LEU A 164 3.07 17.03 8.93
N GLY A 165 2.12 17.89 8.56
CA GLY A 165 2.30 19.35 8.63
C GLY A 165 2.60 20.05 7.30
N CYS A 166 2.46 19.39 6.15
CA CYS A 166 2.55 20.04 4.84
C CYS A 166 1.45 21.11 4.71
N GLN A 167 1.84 22.35 4.41
CA GLN A 167 0.89 23.47 4.42
C GLN A 167 -0.05 23.43 3.21
N ALA A 168 0.49 23.23 2.02
CA ALA A 168 -0.27 23.20 0.78
C ALA A 168 -0.16 21.82 0.13
N VAL A 169 -1.27 21.09 0.04
CA VAL A 169 -1.36 19.79 -0.63
C VAL A 169 -2.43 19.87 -1.70
N THR A 170 -2.04 19.65 -2.95
CA THR A 170 -2.93 19.62 -4.11
C THR A 170 -2.88 18.24 -4.75
N CYS A 171 -4.03 17.65 -4.96
CA CYS A 171 -4.20 16.39 -5.68
C CYS A 171 -4.86 16.68 -7.03
N VAL A 172 -4.27 16.22 -8.12
CA VAL A 172 -4.80 16.39 -9.48
C VAL A 172 -5.11 15.02 -10.04
N ALA A 173 -6.39 14.80 -10.38
CA ALA A 173 -6.88 13.56 -10.97
C ALA A 173 -7.31 13.76 -12.42
N ARG A 174 -7.14 12.72 -13.23
CA ARG A 174 -7.60 12.67 -14.60
C ARG A 174 -9.13 12.52 -14.69
N GLU A 175 -9.67 11.73 -13.79
CA GLU A 175 -11.09 11.46 -13.68
C GLU A 175 -11.82 12.70 -13.15
N GLU A 176 -13.06 12.90 -13.61
CA GLU A 176 -13.96 13.93 -13.08
C GLU A 176 -14.59 13.46 -11.75
N LEU A 177 -15.15 14.39 -10.96
CA LEU A 177 -15.63 14.09 -9.59
C LEU A 177 -16.68 12.99 -9.51
N ASP A 178 -17.51 12.84 -10.53
CA ASP A 178 -18.54 11.80 -10.63
C ASP A 178 -17.98 10.40 -10.93
N GLU A 179 -16.75 10.32 -11.46
CA GLU A 179 -16.02 9.10 -11.76
C GLU A 179 -14.76 8.95 -10.89
N PHE A 180 -14.69 9.69 -9.78
CA PHE A 180 -13.46 9.74 -8.97
C PHE A 180 -13.12 8.36 -8.37
N PRO A 181 -11.90 7.82 -8.58
CA PRO A 181 -11.61 6.42 -8.26
C PRO A 181 -11.40 6.15 -6.77
N ALA A 182 -11.15 7.17 -5.94
CA ALA A 182 -11.03 6.99 -4.50
C ALA A 182 -12.38 6.67 -3.86
N SER A 183 -12.35 5.85 -2.81
CA SER A 183 -13.53 5.61 -1.98
C SER A 183 -14.04 6.92 -1.36
N GLU A 184 -15.36 7.05 -1.22
CA GLU A 184 -15.99 8.25 -0.64
C GLU A 184 -15.42 8.63 0.72
N LYS A 185 -15.11 7.63 1.53
CA LYS A 185 -14.52 7.82 2.86
C LYS A 185 -13.15 8.48 2.78
N GLU A 186 -12.26 7.98 1.92
CA GLU A 186 -10.89 8.51 1.81
C GLU A 186 -10.87 9.88 1.15
N PHE A 187 -11.71 10.08 0.15
CA PHE A 187 -11.91 11.37 -0.50
C PHE A 187 -12.38 12.44 0.49
N THR A 188 -13.42 12.12 1.29
CA THR A 188 -13.97 13.04 2.31
C THR A 188 -12.93 13.35 3.38
N SER A 189 -12.24 12.34 3.89
CA SER A 189 -11.19 12.51 4.91
C SER A 189 -10.06 13.41 4.42
N ALA A 190 -9.61 13.26 3.18
CA ALA A 190 -8.56 14.10 2.60
C ALA A 190 -9.03 15.58 2.50
N ARG A 191 -10.27 15.81 2.07
CA ARG A 191 -10.84 17.17 2.02
C ARG A 191 -10.98 17.82 3.39
N GLU A 192 -11.41 17.07 4.39
CA GLU A 192 -11.53 17.56 5.77
C GLU A 192 -10.16 17.96 6.35
N LEU A 193 -9.07 17.32 5.93
CA LEU A 193 -7.70 17.71 6.26
C LEU A 193 -7.20 18.93 5.47
N GLY A 194 -7.99 19.48 4.55
CA GLY A 194 -7.65 20.64 3.75
C GLY A 194 -6.80 20.34 2.53
N VAL A 195 -6.95 19.14 1.94
CA VAL A 195 -6.38 18.81 0.62
C VAL A 195 -7.22 19.50 -0.46
N SER A 196 -6.55 20.22 -1.37
CA SER A 196 -7.16 20.76 -2.58
C SER A 196 -7.24 19.66 -3.64
N ILE A 197 -8.43 19.41 -4.18
CA ILE A 197 -8.64 18.40 -5.21
C ILE A 197 -9.04 19.09 -6.51
N ILE A 198 -8.34 18.76 -7.59
CA ILE A 198 -8.58 19.24 -8.95
C ILE A 198 -8.82 18.00 -9.81
N ASP A 199 -9.98 17.95 -10.42
CA ASP A 199 -10.43 16.83 -11.24
C ASP A 199 -10.41 17.15 -12.73
N GLY A 200 -10.46 16.12 -13.57
CA GLY A 200 -10.54 16.25 -15.03
C GLY A 200 -9.27 16.74 -15.72
N PHE A 201 -8.08 16.65 -15.09
CA PHE A 201 -6.83 17.13 -15.66
C PHE A 201 -5.76 16.04 -15.77
N THR A 202 -5.08 16.00 -16.92
CA THR A 202 -3.97 15.07 -17.20
C THR A 202 -2.64 15.84 -17.36
N PRO A 203 -1.52 15.36 -16.81
CA PRO A 203 -0.24 16.02 -16.96
C PRO A 203 0.25 15.90 -18.42
N VAL A 204 0.77 17.00 -18.96
CA VAL A 204 1.28 17.07 -20.36
C VAL A 204 2.71 17.56 -20.46
N ALA A 205 3.22 18.27 -19.46
CA ALA A 205 4.61 18.70 -19.40
C ALA A 205 5.08 18.82 -17.95
N VAL A 206 6.38 18.61 -17.75
CA VAL A 206 7.06 18.82 -16.46
C VAL A 206 8.34 19.61 -16.70
N GLU A 207 8.54 20.68 -15.92
CA GLU A 207 9.73 21.54 -15.99
C GLU A 207 10.17 21.86 -14.55
N GLY A 208 11.21 21.16 -14.09
CA GLY A 208 11.68 21.28 -12.70
C GLY A 208 10.57 20.90 -11.70
N ASN A 209 10.16 21.87 -10.88
CA ASN A 209 9.10 21.70 -9.89
C ASN A 209 7.70 22.13 -10.37
N LYS A 210 7.50 22.31 -11.68
CA LYS A 210 6.24 22.72 -12.31
C LYS A 210 5.70 21.63 -13.19
N VAL A 211 4.42 21.36 -13.05
CA VAL A 211 3.68 20.44 -13.94
C VAL A 211 2.57 21.20 -14.62
N THR A 212 2.51 21.07 -15.94
CA THR A 212 1.43 21.62 -16.76
C THR A 212 0.44 20.50 -17.07
N PHE A 213 -0.83 20.79 -16.88
CA PHE A 213 -1.95 19.89 -17.09
C PHE A 213 -2.88 20.44 -18.16
N LYS A 214 -3.54 19.55 -18.89
CA LYS A 214 -4.66 19.86 -19.78
C LYS A 214 -5.94 19.22 -19.25
N HIS A 215 -7.04 19.93 -19.35
CA HIS A 215 -8.34 19.35 -19.04
C HIS A 215 -8.71 18.29 -20.09
N VAL A 216 -9.27 17.16 -19.64
CA VAL A 216 -9.55 15.99 -20.51
C VAL A 216 -10.65 16.24 -21.55
N ARG A 217 -11.58 17.16 -21.28
CA ARG A 217 -12.73 17.45 -22.15
C ARG A 217 -12.82 18.91 -22.59
N LEU A 218 -12.36 19.86 -21.78
CA LEU A 218 -12.48 21.29 -22.03
C LEU A 218 -11.18 21.90 -22.52
N PRO A 219 -11.21 22.98 -23.31
CA PRO A 219 -9.98 23.71 -23.62
C PRO A 219 -9.49 24.41 -22.35
N GLY A 220 -8.18 24.33 -22.11
CA GLY A 220 -7.53 25.02 -21.00
C GLY A 220 -6.32 24.24 -20.49
N GLU A 221 -5.39 24.99 -19.95
CA GLU A 221 -4.18 24.46 -19.32
C GLU A 221 -4.08 25.03 -17.90
N LEU A 222 -3.52 24.23 -17.00
CA LEU A 222 -3.25 24.59 -15.62
C LEU A 222 -1.79 24.26 -15.33
N THR A 223 -1.02 25.17 -14.78
CA THR A 223 0.35 24.92 -14.33
C THR A 223 0.42 25.06 -12.82
N ILE A 224 0.91 24.02 -12.15
CA ILE A 224 1.08 23.98 -10.70
C ILE A 224 2.56 23.79 -10.38
N ALA A 225 3.09 24.60 -9.46
CA ALA A 225 4.41 24.45 -8.88
C ALA A 225 4.27 23.89 -7.46
N ALA A 226 5.16 22.98 -7.09
CA ALA A 226 5.23 22.45 -5.72
C ALA A 226 6.67 22.06 -5.37
N ASP A 227 7.00 22.09 -4.08
CA ASP A 227 8.33 21.67 -3.60
C ASP A 227 8.55 20.16 -3.78
N LYS A 228 7.46 19.39 -3.77
CA LYS A 228 7.49 17.94 -3.99
C LYS A 228 6.37 17.49 -4.93
N ILE A 229 6.72 16.64 -5.88
CA ILE A 229 5.76 16.00 -6.80
C ILE A 229 5.74 14.51 -6.49
N ILE A 230 4.54 13.93 -6.35
CA ILE A 230 4.34 12.52 -6.04
C ILE A 230 3.37 11.90 -7.04
N LEU A 231 3.78 10.79 -7.65
CA LEU A 231 2.95 10.03 -8.61
C LEU A 231 2.20 8.91 -7.89
N ALA A 232 0.88 8.93 -8.00
CA ALA A 232 -0.05 7.96 -7.41
C ALA A 232 -0.98 7.36 -8.48
N VAL A 233 -0.40 6.85 -9.58
CA VAL A 233 -1.07 6.33 -10.77
C VAL A 233 -0.83 4.84 -10.96
#